data_21732834213041edf0aa9062eb2ccf4f
#
_entry.id   21732834213041edf0aa9062eb2ccf4f
#
_cell.length_a   1.000
_cell.length_b   1.000
_cell.length_c   1.000
_cell.angle_alpha   90.00
_cell.angle_beta   90.00
_cell.angle_gamma   90.00
#
_symmetry.space_group_name_H-M   'P 1'
#
loop_
_entity.id
_entity.type
_entity.pdbx_description
1 polymer ?
#
loop_
_entity_poly.entity_id
_entity_poly.type
_entity_poly.pdbx_seq_one_letter_code
_entity_poly.pdbx_strand_id
1 'polypeptide(L)'
;NGSMYNTPPCFGIYLMGLVMKWGLSQGGLDAIGAANQRKAGKLYAEIDRTGYYRGTAENNSRSRMNITFRLPSEELENKFVKESTAAGFDGLKGHRSVGGIRASIYNAFPEQGVKDLVGFMQEFEKKHG
;
A
#
# COMPACT_ATOMS: atom_id res chain seq x y z
N ASN A 1 10.25 39.41 4.44
CA ASN A 1 11.32 38.69 3.71
C ASN A 1 10.80 37.87 2.53
N GLY A 2 9.50 37.93 2.19
CA GLY A 2 8.92 37.25 1.05
C GLY A 2 9.18 35.74 1.03
N SER A 3 9.13 35.07 2.19
CA SER A 3 9.46 33.66 2.37
C SER A 3 10.93 33.28 2.11
N MET A 4 11.85 34.24 2.07
CA MET A 4 13.28 34.05 1.76
C MET A 4 14.17 34.28 3.00
N TYR A 5 13.70 33.92 4.18
CA TYR A 5 14.53 34.03 5.39
C TYR A 5 15.72 33.08 5.37
N ASN A 6 15.50 31.85 4.90
CA ASN A 6 16.54 30.83 4.69
C ASN A 6 16.70 30.52 3.18
N THR A 7 17.86 29.96 2.80
CA THR A 7 18.06 29.46 1.45
C THR A 7 17.01 28.42 1.10
N PRO A 8 16.28 28.56 -0.03
CA PRO A 8 15.24 27.61 -0.41
C PRO A 8 15.85 26.23 -0.71
N PRO A 9 15.13 25.12 -0.40
CA PRO A 9 15.58 23.76 -0.70
C PRO A 9 15.38 23.45 -2.20
N CYS A 10 16.22 24.03 -3.05
CA CYS A 10 16.09 24.02 -4.52
C CYS A 10 15.92 22.59 -5.08
N PHE A 11 16.69 21.62 -4.58
CA PHE A 11 16.60 20.23 -5.04
C PHE A 11 15.21 19.61 -4.74
N GLY A 12 14.70 19.82 -3.53
CA GLY A 12 13.35 19.35 -3.15
C GLY A 12 12.25 19.99 -4.00
N ILE A 13 12.36 21.29 -4.27
CA ILE A 13 11.42 22.02 -5.14
C ILE A 13 11.47 21.47 -6.58
N TYR A 14 12.67 21.22 -7.10
CA TYR A 14 12.86 20.63 -8.41
C TYR A 14 12.22 19.25 -8.53
N LEU A 15 12.48 18.34 -7.55
CA LEU A 15 11.88 17.01 -7.51
C LEU A 15 10.35 17.07 -7.43
N MET A 16 9.80 17.94 -6.59
CA MET A 16 8.35 18.15 -6.51
C MET A 16 7.77 18.59 -7.86
N GLY A 17 8.45 19.50 -8.55
CA GLY A 17 8.06 19.92 -9.90
C GLY A 17 8.02 18.76 -10.91
N LEU A 18 8.98 17.83 -10.83
CA LEU A 18 8.99 16.61 -11.67
C LEU A 18 7.83 15.67 -11.32
N VAL A 19 7.55 15.46 -10.04
CA VAL A 19 6.42 14.63 -9.59
C VAL A 19 5.08 15.22 -10.04
N MET A 20 4.91 16.54 -9.95
CA MET A 20 3.69 17.21 -10.43
C MET A 20 3.52 17.08 -11.95
N LYS A 21 4.59 17.24 -12.73
CA LYS A 21 4.57 17.01 -14.19
C LYS A 21 4.19 15.58 -14.52
N TRP A 22 4.77 14.61 -13.82
CA TRP A 22 4.37 13.20 -13.94
C TRP A 22 2.89 13.01 -13.62
N GLY A 23 2.40 13.58 -12.52
CA GLY A 23 0.98 13.49 -12.14
C GLY A 23 0.05 14.03 -13.22
N LEU A 24 0.39 15.16 -13.83
CA LEU A 24 -0.36 15.72 -14.97
C LEU A 24 -0.34 14.78 -16.18
N SER A 25 0.81 14.17 -16.49
CA SER A 25 0.91 13.20 -17.60
C SER A 25 0.10 11.90 -17.37
N GLN A 26 -0.25 11.58 -16.10
CA GLN A 26 -1.14 10.47 -15.75
C GLN A 26 -2.64 10.83 -15.83
N GLY A 27 -2.98 12.02 -16.32
CA GLY A 27 -4.37 12.51 -16.39
C GLY A 27 -4.81 13.34 -15.19
N GLY A 28 -3.87 13.78 -14.35
CA GLY A 28 -4.15 14.64 -13.19
C GLY A 28 -4.71 13.93 -11.98
N LEU A 29 -5.19 14.72 -11.01
CA LEU A 29 -5.61 14.20 -9.70
C LEU A 29 -6.79 13.24 -9.77
N ASP A 30 -7.75 13.49 -10.63
CA ASP A 30 -8.96 12.66 -10.75
C ASP A 30 -8.60 11.26 -11.28
N ALA A 31 -7.76 11.19 -12.32
CA ALA A 31 -7.31 9.92 -12.89
C ALA A 31 -6.47 9.11 -11.88
N ILE A 32 -5.54 9.76 -11.19
CA ILE A 32 -4.74 9.15 -10.13
C ILE A 32 -5.63 8.69 -8.96
N GLY A 33 -6.58 9.53 -8.55
CA GLY A 33 -7.55 9.21 -7.50
C GLY A 33 -8.39 7.97 -7.84
N ALA A 34 -8.88 7.88 -9.06
CA ALA A 34 -9.63 6.72 -9.56
C ALA A 34 -8.76 5.45 -9.60
N ALA A 35 -7.50 5.55 -10.04
CA ALA A 35 -6.55 4.43 -10.03
C ALA A 35 -6.27 3.95 -8.60
N ASN A 36 -6.06 4.85 -7.66
CA ASN A 36 -5.84 4.51 -6.25
C ASN A 36 -7.08 3.86 -5.62
N GLN A 37 -8.27 4.33 -5.95
CA GLN A 37 -9.52 3.71 -5.51
C GLN A 37 -9.64 2.26 -6.00
N ARG A 38 -9.31 1.99 -7.28
CA ARG A 38 -9.34 0.63 -7.83
C ARG A 38 -8.30 -0.28 -7.15
N LYS A 39 -7.07 0.21 -6.95
CA LYS A 39 -6.01 -0.55 -6.25
C LYS A 39 -6.42 -0.92 -4.84
N ALA A 40 -6.81 0.08 -4.04
CA ALA A 40 -7.22 -0.13 -2.67
C ALA A 40 -8.47 -1.01 -2.57
N GLY A 41 -9.46 -0.78 -3.44
CA GLY A 41 -10.70 -1.57 -3.46
C GLY A 41 -10.44 -3.06 -3.67
N LYS A 42 -9.52 -3.44 -4.57
CA LYS A 42 -9.15 -4.85 -4.79
C LYS A 42 -8.54 -5.49 -3.55
N LEU A 43 -7.64 -4.78 -2.87
CA LEU A 43 -6.96 -5.33 -1.70
C LEU A 43 -7.91 -5.40 -0.49
N TYR A 44 -8.76 -4.40 -0.28
CA TYR A 44 -9.76 -4.45 0.79
C TYR A 44 -10.84 -5.51 0.53
N ALA A 45 -11.25 -5.71 -0.72
CA ALA A 45 -12.18 -6.78 -1.06
C ALA A 45 -11.61 -8.16 -0.70
N GLU A 46 -10.32 -8.38 -0.89
CA GLU A 46 -9.66 -9.62 -0.47
C GLU A 46 -9.56 -9.74 1.05
N ILE A 47 -9.20 -8.68 1.75
CA ILE A 47 -9.12 -8.66 3.22
C ILE A 47 -10.48 -8.99 3.86
N ASP A 48 -11.55 -8.47 3.28
CA ASP A 48 -12.90 -8.64 3.83
C ASP A 48 -13.60 -9.92 3.35
N ARG A 49 -12.99 -10.69 2.43
CA ARG A 49 -13.63 -11.82 1.73
C ARG A 49 -14.05 -12.97 2.66
N THR A 50 -13.15 -13.44 3.52
CA THR A 50 -13.38 -14.65 4.32
C THR A 50 -13.27 -14.43 5.83
N GLY A 51 -12.70 -13.30 6.25
CA GLY A 51 -12.37 -13.03 7.64
C GLY A 51 -11.03 -13.66 8.10
N TYR A 52 -10.33 -14.38 7.22
CA TYR A 52 -8.97 -14.85 7.49
C TYR A 52 -8.00 -13.69 7.68
N TYR A 53 -8.07 -12.71 6.79
CA TYR A 53 -7.41 -11.43 6.96
C TYR A 53 -8.36 -10.47 7.68
N ARG A 54 -7.81 -9.61 8.53
CA ARG A 54 -8.59 -8.61 9.26
C ARG A 54 -7.97 -7.22 9.11
N GLY A 55 -8.70 -6.30 8.47
CA GLY A 55 -8.32 -4.89 8.38
C GLY A 55 -8.22 -4.26 9.77
N THR A 56 -7.25 -3.37 9.97
CA THR A 56 -7.05 -2.69 11.26
C THR A 56 -7.79 -1.35 11.36
N ALA A 57 -8.16 -0.76 10.22
CA ALA A 57 -8.88 0.50 10.14
C ALA A 57 -10.37 0.28 9.90
N GLU A 58 -11.19 1.10 10.53
CA GLU A 58 -12.63 1.14 10.26
C GLU A 58 -12.91 1.54 8.80
N ASN A 59 -14.03 1.06 8.25
CA ASN A 59 -14.34 1.21 6.82
C ASN A 59 -14.33 2.66 6.32
N ASN A 60 -14.79 3.62 7.14
CA ASN A 60 -14.80 5.05 6.82
C ASN A 60 -13.43 5.73 6.98
N SER A 61 -12.43 5.02 7.55
CA SER A 61 -11.09 5.53 7.84
C SER A 61 -9.98 4.79 7.08
N ARG A 62 -10.36 3.96 6.11
CA ARG A 62 -9.43 3.15 5.31
C ARG A 62 -8.59 4.00 4.36
N SER A 63 -7.26 3.86 4.46
CA SER A 63 -6.31 4.52 3.56
C SER A 63 -6.32 3.87 2.17
N ARG A 64 -6.19 4.70 1.12
CA ARG A 64 -5.96 4.23 -0.25
C ARG A 64 -4.48 4.04 -0.60
N MET A 65 -3.57 4.35 0.33
CA MET A 65 -2.11 4.38 0.12
C MET A 65 -1.37 3.35 0.95
N ASN A 66 -1.75 3.20 2.23
CA ASN A 66 -1.17 2.24 3.16
C ASN A 66 -2.28 1.37 3.73
N ILE A 67 -2.31 0.12 3.34
CA ILE A 67 -3.33 -0.83 3.75
C ILE A 67 -2.72 -1.77 4.79
N THR A 68 -3.29 -1.74 5.99
CA THR A 68 -2.83 -2.54 7.12
C THR A 68 -3.83 -3.61 7.45
N PHE A 69 -3.34 -4.81 7.73
CA PHE A 69 -4.17 -5.95 8.12
C PHE A 69 -3.39 -6.94 9.02
N ARG A 70 -4.15 -7.80 9.67
CA ARG A 70 -3.65 -8.84 10.56
C ARG A 70 -4.03 -10.21 10.00
N LEU A 71 -3.26 -11.22 10.39
CA LEU A 71 -3.60 -12.62 10.24
C LEU A 71 -4.09 -13.18 11.60
N PRO A 72 -4.62 -14.41 11.63
CA PRO A 72 -5.14 -15.01 12.87
C PRO A 72 -4.13 -15.10 14.02
N SER A 73 -2.84 -15.22 13.71
CA SER A 73 -1.78 -15.26 14.71
C SER A 73 -0.51 -14.55 14.25
N GLU A 74 0.33 -14.12 15.20
CA GLU A 74 1.63 -13.53 14.92
C GLU A 74 2.58 -14.51 14.20
N GLU A 75 2.46 -15.79 14.47
CA GLU A 75 3.22 -16.83 13.78
C GLU A 75 2.88 -16.84 12.28
N LEU A 76 1.59 -16.76 11.93
CA LEU A 76 1.13 -16.66 10.55
C LEU A 76 1.56 -15.33 9.89
N GLU A 77 1.59 -14.22 10.62
CA GLU A 77 2.11 -12.94 10.12
C GLU A 77 3.60 -13.05 9.76
N ASN A 78 4.40 -13.64 10.63
CA ASN A 78 5.84 -13.85 10.38
C ASN A 78 6.06 -14.78 9.18
N LYS A 79 5.26 -15.85 9.06
CA LYS A 79 5.30 -16.77 7.94
C LYS A 79 4.87 -16.10 6.63
N PHE A 80 3.81 -15.30 6.66
CA PHE A 80 3.35 -14.50 5.53
C PHE A 80 4.46 -13.57 5.01
N VAL A 81 5.11 -12.82 5.90
CA VAL A 81 6.21 -11.93 5.54
C VAL A 81 7.36 -12.71 4.90
N LYS A 82 7.74 -13.87 5.47
CA LYS A 82 8.81 -14.70 4.93
C LYS A 82 8.48 -15.25 3.54
N GLU A 83 7.29 -15.84 3.37
CA GLU A 83 6.86 -16.43 2.11
C GLU A 83 6.63 -15.36 1.04
N SER A 84 6.05 -14.21 1.41
CA SER A 84 5.86 -13.10 0.47
C SER A 84 7.19 -12.51 -0.02
N THR A 85 8.17 -12.35 0.87
CA THR A 85 9.52 -11.90 0.47
C THR A 85 10.17 -12.90 -0.49
N ALA A 86 10.05 -14.20 -0.24
CA ALA A 86 10.53 -15.23 -1.15
C ALA A 86 9.82 -15.23 -2.51
N ALA A 87 8.54 -14.80 -2.54
CA ALA A 87 7.76 -14.63 -3.76
C ALA A 87 8.01 -13.29 -4.49
N GLY A 88 8.92 -12.44 -3.99
CA GLY A 88 9.29 -11.17 -4.60
C GLY A 88 8.51 -9.95 -4.09
N PHE A 89 7.68 -10.10 -3.05
CA PHE A 89 7.01 -8.97 -2.40
C PHE A 89 7.86 -8.48 -1.23
N ASP A 90 8.47 -7.31 -1.36
CA ASP A 90 9.27 -6.69 -0.31
C ASP A 90 8.48 -5.63 0.48
N GLY A 91 8.89 -5.39 1.73
CA GLY A 91 8.39 -4.31 2.56
C GLY A 91 6.98 -4.50 3.12
N LEU A 92 6.43 -5.73 3.12
CA LEU A 92 5.08 -6.01 3.65
C LEU A 92 5.01 -6.07 5.18
N LYS A 93 6.13 -6.21 5.89
CA LYS A 93 6.14 -6.22 7.35
C LYS A 93 5.61 -4.92 7.91
N GLY A 94 4.66 -5.00 8.84
CA GLY A 94 4.09 -3.84 9.53
C GLY A 94 5.10 -3.06 10.36
N HIS A 95 4.68 -1.90 10.88
CA HIS A 95 5.55 -1.07 11.69
C HIS A 95 5.96 -1.82 12.97
N ARG A 96 7.25 -1.69 13.37
CA ARG A 96 7.82 -2.41 14.53
C ARG A 96 7.06 -2.22 15.85
N SER A 97 6.35 -1.10 16.02
CA SER A 97 5.58 -0.81 17.23
C SER A 97 4.14 -1.34 17.18
N VAL A 98 3.63 -1.73 15.99
CA VAL A 98 2.24 -2.13 15.79
C VAL A 98 2.13 -3.59 15.34
N GLY A 99 3.11 -4.07 14.59
CA GLY A 99 3.09 -5.40 13.99
C GLY A 99 2.17 -5.51 12.78
N GLY A 100 1.79 -6.75 12.45
CA GLY A 100 0.92 -7.04 11.33
C GLY A 100 1.57 -6.88 9.96
N ILE A 101 0.74 -6.72 8.95
CA ILE A 101 1.13 -6.54 7.56
C ILE A 101 0.75 -5.13 7.10
N ARG A 102 1.59 -4.54 6.25
CA ARG A 102 1.33 -3.22 5.65
C ARG A 102 1.71 -3.23 4.18
N ALA A 103 0.74 -3.10 3.31
CA ALA A 103 0.94 -2.91 1.89
C ALA A 103 0.97 -1.41 1.54
N SER A 104 2.13 -0.91 1.09
CA SER A 104 2.32 0.47 0.62
C SER A 104 2.09 0.53 -0.88
N ILE A 105 0.92 1.00 -1.30
CA ILE A 105 0.47 1.03 -2.71
C ILE A 105 0.33 2.46 -3.23
N TYR A 106 1.37 3.28 -3.03
CA TYR A 106 1.37 4.70 -3.39
C TYR A 106 1.00 4.96 -4.86
N ASN A 107 0.88 6.26 -5.24
CA ASN A 107 0.40 6.69 -6.56
C ASN A 107 1.05 5.95 -7.73
N ALA A 108 2.38 5.83 -7.74
CA ALA A 108 3.13 5.21 -8.81
C ALA A 108 3.19 3.67 -8.74
N PHE A 109 2.68 3.04 -7.65
CA PHE A 109 2.67 1.59 -7.54
C PHE A 109 1.71 0.99 -8.56
N PRO A 110 2.14 0.03 -9.39
CA PRO A 110 1.33 -0.52 -10.47
C PRO A 110 0.15 -1.33 -9.96
N GLU A 111 -0.99 -1.23 -10.65
CA GLU A 111 -2.19 -2.02 -10.32
C GLU A 111 -1.96 -3.53 -10.45
N GLN A 112 -1.04 -3.96 -11.34
CA GLN A 112 -0.66 -5.36 -11.46
C GLN A 112 -0.04 -5.90 -10.18
N GLY A 113 0.85 -5.16 -9.51
CA GLY A 113 1.44 -5.59 -8.24
C GLY A 113 0.40 -5.79 -7.12
N VAL A 114 -0.71 -5.05 -7.15
CA VAL A 114 -1.84 -5.29 -6.23
C VAL A 114 -2.56 -6.59 -6.58
N LYS A 115 -2.78 -6.89 -7.87
CA LYS A 115 -3.39 -8.16 -8.31
C LYS A 115 -2.52 -9.35 -7.92
N ASP A 116 -1.22 -9.24 -8.11
CA ASP A 116 -0.26 -10.30 -7.77
C ASP A 116 -0.26 -10.55 -6.25
N LEU A 117 -0.30 -9.48 -5.45
CA LEU A 117 -0.41 -9.60 -3.99
C LEU A 117 -1.72 -10.28 -3.57
N VAL A 118 -2.86 -9.91 -4.17
CA VAL A 118 -4.15 -10.56 -3.91
C VAL A 118 -4.09 -12.04 -4.25
N GLY A 119 -3.50 -12.41 -5.40
CA GLY A 119 -3.29 -13.82 -5.78
C GLY A 119 -2.44 -14.57 -4.74
N PHE A 120 -1.34 -13.96 -4.29
CA PHE A 120 -0.51 -14.53 -3.23
C PHE A 120 -1.29 -14.72 -1.92
N MET A 121 -2.09 -13.74 -1.51
CA MET A 121 -2.92 -13.82 -0.31
C MET A 121 -3.90 -15.01 -0.38
N GLN A 122 -4.56 -15.20 -1.51
CA GLN A 122 -5.49 -16.32 -1.72
C GLN A 122 -4.79 -17.68 -1.63
N GLU A 123 -3.63 -17.82 -2.24
CA GLU A 123 -2.85 -19.06 -2.17
C GLU A 123 -2.31 -19.31 -0.75
N PHE A 124 -1.89 -18.25 -0.04
CA PHE A 124 -1.44 -18.36 1.34
C PHE A 124 -2.58 -18.81 2.27
N GLU A 125 -3.77 -18.24 2.13
CA GLU A 125 -4.95 -18.66 2.89
C GLU A 125 -5.32 -20.12 2.62
N LYS A 126 -5.35 -20.58 1.36
CA LYS A 126 -5.61 -21.99 1.02
C LYS A 126 -4.61 -22.96 1.67
N LYS A 127 -3.38 -22.54 1.84
CA LYS A 127 -2.30 -23.37 2.37
C LYS A 127 -2.24 -23.39 3.89
N HIS A 128 -2.71 -22.34 4.55
CA HIS A 128 -2.51 -22.11 5.98
C HIS A 128 -3.78 -21.72 6.76
N GLY A 129 -4.92 -21.62 6.07
CA GLY A 129 -6.24 -21.30 6.63
C GLY A 129 -7.01 -22.50 7.18
#